data_ab4d9fa4c5c201dd95c6d5625f68dfa6
#
_entry.id   ab4d9fa4c5c201dd95c6d5625f68dfa6
#
_cell.length_a   1.000
_cell.length_b   1.000
_cell.length_c   1.000
_cell.angle_alpha   90.00
_cell.angle_beta   90.00
_cell.angle_gamma   90.00
#
_symmetry.space_group_name_H-M   'P 1'
#
loop_
_entity.id
_entity.type
_entity.pdbx_description
1 polymer ?
#
loop_
_entity_poly.entity_id
_entity_poly.type
_entity_poly.pdbx_seq_one_letter_code
_entity_poly.pdbx_strand_id
1 'polypeptide(L)'
;YSFEPSEINFELLKLNIKSKANIKAFKYGASSKDQKIVLYTLSNSDSGHSSVLYSENSNINFDNKETIDLVNLDNFLNKNNISNVKFIKIDVESYELEVLKGTQELIKKDKPIIAFEQLINGLKNHTSDSINFLKKNNFNYFYETDFAKRKKYRFKIFYIFSTLIHIFKVIFIRNYNQTHKIKKINNFEIKDYPIIIASPEDLQK
;
A
#
# COMPACT_ATOMS: atom_id res chain seq x y z
N TYR A 1 -12.74 -1.73 -0.26
CA TYR A 1 -12.65 -0.28 -0.15
C TYR A 1 -11.34 0.18 -0.78
N SER A 2 -11.40 1.13 -1.72
CA SER A 2 -10.22 1.69 -2.40
C SER A 2 -10.17 3.20 -2.20
N PHE A 3 -8.98 3.69 -1.89
CA PHE A 3 -8.71 5.12 -1.70
C PHE A 3 -7.76 5.58 -2.80
N GLU A 4 -8.13 6.61 -3.53
CA GLU A 4 -7.32 7.21 -4.58
C GLU A 4 -7.53 8.73 -4.56
N PRO A 5 -6.53 9.52 -4.17
CA PRO A 5 -6.70 10.95 -4.00
C PRO A 5 -6.67 11.75 -5.32
N SER A 6 -5.92 11.28 -6.34
CA SER A 6 -5.78 11.99 -7.61
C SER A 6 -7.07 11.91 -8.43
N GLU A 7 -7.53 13.05 -8.96
CA GLU A 7 -8.73 13.15 -9.82
C GLU A 7 -8.67 12.18 -10.99
N ILE A 8 -7.56 12.24 -11.75
CA ILE A 8 -7.39 11.44 -12.98
C ILE A 8 -7.42 9.94 -12.66
N ASN A 9 -6.66 9.53 -11.65
CA ASN A 9 -6.59 8.13 -11.26
C ASN A 9 -7.90 7.64 -10.64
N PHE A 10 -8.61 8.51 -9.90
CA PHE A 10 -9.92 8.18 -9.34
C PHE A 10 -10.98 7.95 -10.41
N GLU A 11 -11.01 8.78 -11.46
CA GLU A 11 -11.91 8.56 -12.60
C GLU A 11 -11.60 7.23 -13.33
N LEU A 12 -10.30 6.90 -13.53
CA LEU A 12 -9.91 5.61 -14.09
C LEU A 12 -10.31 4.45 -13.17
N LEU A 13 -10.15 4.61 -11.85
CA LEU A 13 -10.59 3.63 -10.87
C LEU A 13 -12.09 3.38 -10.97
N LYS A 14 -12.90 4.43 -11.02
CA LYS A 14 -14.36 4.32 -11.19
C LYS A 14 -14.75 3.56 -12.45
N LEU A 15 -14.10 3.84 -13.57
CA LEU A 15 -14.33 3.10 -14.82
C LEU A 15 -14.01 1.61 -14.66
N ASN A 16 -12.89 1.29 -14.02
CA ASN A 16 -12.45 -0.10 -13.82
C ASN A 16 -13.36 -0.92 -12.88
N ILE A 17 -14.01 -0.25 -11.92
CA ILE A 17 -14.87 -0.92 -10.95
C ILE A 17 -16.36 -0.84 -11.30
N LYS A 18 -16.75 -0.18 -12.40
CA LYS A 18 -18.16 0.08 -12.79
C LYS A 18 -19.05 -1.18 -12.71
N SER A 19 -18.50 -2.34 -13.06
CA SER A 19 -19.23 -3.62 -13.03
C SER A 19 -18.98 -4.43 -11.72
N LYS A 20 -18.37 -3.85 -10.70
CA LYS A 20 -17.94 -4.54 -9.47
C LYS A 20 -18.69 -4.00 -8.26
N ALA A 21 -19.90 -4.51 -8.02
CA ALA A 21 -20.77 -4.05 -6.92
C ALA A 21 -20.15 -4.20 -5.52
N ASN A 22 -19.15 -5.07 -5.37
CA ASN A 22 -18.46 -5.32 -4.11
C ASN A 22 -17.27 -4.38 -3.86
N ILE A 23 -16.98 -3.42 -4.74
CA ILE A 23 -15.88 -2.44 -4.58
C ILE A 23 -16.48 -1.06 -4.38
N LYS A 24 -16.02 -0.36 -3.34
CA LYS A 24 -16.34 1.05 -3.08
C LYS A 24 -15.05 1.87 -3.18
N ALA A 25 -15.07 2.90 -4.01
CA ALA A 25 -13.96 3.83 -4.16
C ALA A 25 -14.25 5.16 -3.47
N PHE A 26 -13.22 5.74 -2.86
CA PHE A 26 -13.27 7.03 -2.19
C PHE A 26 -12.15 7.92 -2.71
N LYS A 27 -12.51 9.16 -3.06
CA LYS A 27 -11.57 10.17 -3.55
C LYS A 27 -10.87 10.86 -2.38
N TYR A 28 -10.08 10.10 -1.65
CA TYR A 28 -9.26 10.56 -0.53
C TYR A 28 -7.92 9.84 -0.52
N GLY A 29 -6.88 10.51 -0.02
CA GLY A 29 -5.67 9.84 0.42
C GLY A 29 -5.79 9.41 1.88
N ALA A 30 -5.23 8.25 2.22
CA ALA A 30 -5.17 7.78 3.59
C ALA A 30 -3.99 8.43 4.33
N SER A 31 -4.17 8.83 5.58
CA SER A 31 -3.15 9.51 6.39
C SER A 31 -3.41 9.34 7.89
N SER A 32 -2.50 9.87 8.71
CA SER A 32 -2.64 9.95 10.17
C SER A 32 -3.58 11.05 10.64
N LYS A 33 -3.96 12.00 9.77
CA LYS A 33 -4.84 13.13 10.09
C LYS A 33 -5.57 13.65 8.87
N ASP A 34 -6.69 14.31 9.12
CA ASP A 34 -7.45 15.01 8.08
C ASP A 34 -6.72 16.30 7.68
N GLN A 35 -6.37 16.45 6.42
CA GLN A 35 -5.68 17.63 5.91
C GLN A 35 -5.76 17.72 4.38
N LYS A 36 -5.47 18.90 3.84
CA LYS A 36 -5.21 19.09 2.41
C LYS A 36 -3.72 19.20 2.16
N ILE A 37 -3.25 18.55 1.12
CA ILE A 37 -1.85 18.63 0.70
C ILE A 37 -1.76 18.78 -0.81
N VAL A 38 -0.58 19.16 -1.30
CA VAL A 38 -0.30 19.18 -2.73
C VAL A 38 0.36 17.87 -3.13
N LEU A 39 -0.26 17.18 -4.09
CA LEU A 39 0.28 16.01 -4.76
C LEU A 39 1.00 16.46 -6.03
N TYR A 40 2.23 16.02 -6.21
CA TYR A 40 3.04 16.31 -7.39
C TYR A 40 3.07 15.09 -8.31
N THR A 41 2.81 15.29 -9.61
CA THR A 41 2.77 14.20 -10.60
C THR A 41 3.61 14.53 -11.82
N LEU A 42 4.16 13.48 -12.47
CA LEU A 42 4.86 13.57 -13.73
C LEU A 42 3.90 13.29 -14.89
N SER A 43 3.82 14.21 -15.89
CA SER A 43 2.87 14.09 -17.01
C SER A 43 3.28 13.07 -18.06
N ASN A 44 4.57 12.75 -18.20
CA ASN A 44 5.12 11.94 -19.29
C ASN A 44 5.73 10.60 -18.85
N SER A 45 5.70 10.27 -17.60
CA SER A 45 6.08 8.96 -17.09
C SER A 45 4.85 8.17 -16.67
N ASP A 46 5.00 6.87 -16.67
CA ASP A 46 4.02 5.96 -16.10
C ASP A 46 3.29 6.63 -14.92
N SER A 47 1.99 6.74 -15.01
CA SER A 47 1.07 7.41 -14.05
C SER A 47 1.15 6.91 -12.60
N GLY A 48 2.17 6.14 -12.27
CA GLY A 48 2.44 5.59 -10.97
C GLY A 48 3.46 6.35 -10.11
N HIS A 49 4.09 7.40 -10.62
CA HIS A 49 5.03 8.20 -9.84
C HIS A 49 4.39 9.51 -9.40
N SER A 50 3.59 9.45 -8.36
CA SER A 50 3.06 10.62 -7.66
C SER A 50 3.76 10.72 -6.31
N SER A 51 4.20 11.88 -5.88
CA SER A 51 4.84 12.06 -4.58
C SER A 51 4.20 13.16 -3.77
N VAL A 52 3.92 12.85 -2.52
CA VAL A 52 3.48 13.79 -1.48
C VAL A 52 4.69 14.45 -0.80
N LEU A 53 5.83 13.76 -0.80
CA LEU A 53 7.05 14.19 -0.10
C LEU A 53 8.03 14.91 -1.05
N TYR A 54 7.50 15.75 -1.94
CA TYR A 54 8.37 16.58 -2.78
C TYR A 54 9.20 17.54 -1.93
N SER A 55 10.51 17.54 -2.16
CA SER A 55 11.41 18.57 -1.67
C SER A 55 11.83 19.43 -2.86
N GLU A 56 11.78 20.75 -2.74
CA GLU A 56 12.18 21.69 -3.78
C GLU A 56 13.66 21.52 -4.23
N ASN A 57 14.43 20.77 -3.47
CA ASN A 57 15.82 20.40 -3.78
C ASN A 57 15.94 19.08 -4.59
N SER A 58 14.84 18.44 -4.95
CA SER A 58 14.88 17.25 -5.82
C SER A 58 15.08 17.69 -7.28
N ASN A 59 15.99 17.04 -8.00
CA ASN A 59 16.21 17.27 -9.45
C ASN A 59 15.06 16.73 -10.32
N ILE A 60 13.90 16.45 -9.72
CA ILE A 60 12.73 15.91 -10.42
C ILE A 60 11.79 17.08 -10.71
N ASN A 61 11.61 17.40 -11.98
CA ASN A 61 10.61 18.38 -12.43
C ASN A 61 9.25 17.68 -12.51
N PHE A 62 8.37 18.00 -11.58
CA PHE A 62 6.96 17.60 -11.64
C PHE A 62 6.21 18.60 -12.53
N ASP A 63 5.47 18.08 -13.49
CA ASP A 63 4.75 18.91 -14.47
C ASP A 63 3.40 19.36 -13.99
N ASN A 64 2.79 18.58 -13.08
CA ASN A 64 1.47 18.85 -12.54
C ASN A 64 1.46 18.79 -11.02
N LYS A 65 0.59 19.60 -10.44
CA LYS A 65 0.27 19.60 -9.02
C LYS A 65 -1.22 19.66 -8.81
N GLU A 66 -1.71 18.88 -7.87
CA GLU A 66 -3.12 18.79 -7.50
C GLU A 66 -3.26 18.90 -5.98
N THR A 67 -4.24 19.69 -5.51
CA THR A 67 -4.58 19.69 -4.08
C THR A 67 -5.51 18.51 -3.80
N ILE A 68 -5.09 17.64 -2.90
CA ILE A 68 -5.83 16.44 -2.54
C ILE A 68 -6.25 16.48 -1.07
N ASP A 69 -7.37 15.81 -0.77
CA ASP A 69 -7.87 15.64 0.59
C ASP A 69 -7.31 14.33 1.17
N LEU A 70 -6.68 14.42 2.33
CA LEU A 70 -6.26 13.28 3.14
C LEU A 70 -7.21 13.11 4.31
N VAL A 71 -7.46 11.85 4.70
CA VAL A 71 -8.29 11.49 5.85
C VAL A 71 -7.53 10.61 6.83
N ASN A 72 -7.76 10.84 8.13
CA ASN A 72 -7.39 9.85 9.14
C ASN A 72 -8.26 8.61 8.92
N LEU A 73 -7.61 7.48 8.67
CA LEU A 73 -8.32 6.30 8.20
C LEU A 73 -9.16 5.66 9.32
N ASP A 74 -8.70 5.66 10.57
CA ASP A 74 -9.50 5.16 11.70
C ASP A 74 -10.80 5.96 11.85
N ASN A 75 -10.73 7.30 11.81
CA ASN A 75 -11.90 8.18 11.85
C ASN A 75 -12.85 7.94 10.67
N PHE A 76 -12.28 7.80 9.47
CA PHE A 76 -13.06 7.54 8.26
C PHE A 76 -13.80 6.20 8.35
N LEU A 77 -13.13 5.15 8.77
CA LEU A 77 -13.71 3.82 8.89
C LEU A 77 -14.82 3.78 9.96
N ASN A 78 -14.60 4.41 11.11
CA ASN A 78 -15.59 4.54 12.17
C ASN A 78 -16.83 5.29 11.68
N LYS A 79 -16.65 6.44 11.02
CA LYS A 79 -17.76 7.24 10.47
C LYS A 79 -18.59 6.48 9.43
N ASN A 80 -17.97 5.59 8.68
CA ASN A 80 -18.61 4.80 7.63
C ASN A 80 -19.04 3.39 8.08
N ASN A 81 -18.95 3.08 9.39
CA ASN A 81 -19.27 1.78 9.96
C ASN A 81 -18.51 0.62 9.30
N ILE A 82 -17.27 0.83 8.93
CA ILE A 82 -16.40 -0.17 8.32
C ILE A 82 -15.59 -0.85 9.44
N SER A 83 -15.70 -2.16 9.56
CA SER A 83 -15.03 -2.96 10.58
C SER A 83 -14.71 -4.35 10.07
N ASN A 84 -14.00 -5.14 10.88
CA ASN A 84 -13.61 -6.51 10.54
C ASN A 84 -12.74 -6.59 9.26
N VAL A 85 -11.82 -5.64 9.14
CA VAL A 85 -10.87 -5.57 8.03
C VAL A 85 -9.86 -6.72 8.16
N LYS A 86 -9.72 -7.52 7.11
CA LYS A 86 -8.81 -8.69 7.09
C LYS A 86 -7.51 -8.46 6.34
N PHE A 87 -7.51 -7.51 5.43
CA PHE A 87 -6.37 -7.24 4.58
C PHE A 87 -6.29 -5.75 4.23
N ILE A 88 -5.08 -5.20 4.26
CA ILE A 88 -4.77 -3.84 3.82
C ILE A 88 -3.61 -3.91 2.82
N LYS A 89 -3.77 -3.28 1.65
CA LYS A 89 -2.64 -2.96 0.75
C LYS A 89 -2.36 -1.47 0.84
N ILE A 90 -1.12 -1.13 1.07
CA ILE A 90 -0.62 0.25 1.11
C ILE A 90 0.41 0.40 -0.01
N ASP A 91 0.20 1.38 -0.89
CA ASP A 91 1.04 1.69 -2.04
C ASP A 91 0.93 3.19 -2.29
N VAL A 92 1.74 3.96 -1.59
CA VAL A 92 1.57 5.42 -1.44
C VAL A 92 2.89 6.19 -1.59
N GLU A 93 3.85 5.59 -2.29
CA GLU A 93 5.11 6.20 -2.71
C GLU A 93 5.83 6.94 -1.55
N SER A 94 6.26 6.17 -0.56
CA SER A 94 6.99 6.62 0.64
C SER A 94 6.15 7.30 1.74
N TYR A 95 4.82 7.23 1.68
CA TYR A 95 3.92 7.78 2.71
C TYR A 95 3.30 6.70 3.60
N GLU A 96 3.83 5.47 3.55
CA GLU A 96 3.27 4.27 4.22
C GLU A 96 3.15 4.45 5.73
N LEU A 97 4.14 5.09 6.38
CA LEU A 97 4.12 5.31 7.82
C LEU A 97 2.93 6.16 8.27
N GLU A 98 2.60 7.21 7.52
CA GLU A 98 1.48 8.09 7.86
C GLU A 98 0.13 7.37 7.67
N VAL A 99 0.01 6.51 6.65
CA VAL A 99 -1.15 5.63 6.50
C VAL A 99 -1.26 4.66 7.68
N LEU A 100 -0.17 4.00 8.05
CA LEU A 100 -0.12 3.07 9.18
C LEU A 100 -0.49 3.74 10.51
N LYS A 101 -0.02 4.96 10.77
CA LYS A 101 -0.42 5.75 11.95
C LYS A 101 -1.91 6.06 11.95
N GLY A 102 -2.50 6.34 10.77
CA GLY A 102 -3.93 6.60 10.62
C GLY A 102 -4.82 5.37 10.74
N THR A 103 -4.23 4.18 10.83
CA THR A 103 -4.92 2.89 11.00
C THR A 103 -4.61 2.21 12.34
N GLN A 104 -4.15 2.96 13.32
CA GLN A 104 -3.63 2.38 14.56
C GLN A 104 -4.71 1.63 15.36
N GLU A 105 -5.92 2.17 15.45
CA GLU A 105 -7.04 1.51 16.15
C GLU A 105 -7.50 0.26 15.40
N LEU A 106 -7.65 0.36 14.09
CA LEU A 106 -7.98 -0.78 13.22
C LEU A 106 -6.96 -1.91 13.36
N ILE A 107 -5.65 -1.59 13.28
CA ILE A 107 -4.57 -2.57 13.40
C ILE A 107 -4.64 -3.32 14.74
N LYS A 108 -4.90 -2.62 15.83
CA LYS A 108 -5.03 -3.22 17.17
C LYS A 108 -6.26 -4.10 17.29
N LYS A 109 -7.39 -3.64 16.75
CA LYS A 109 -8.69 -4.31 16.87
C LYS A 109 -8.83 -5.50 15.93
N ASP A 110 -8.60 -5.29 14.64
CA ASP A 110 -8.91 -6.25 13.58
C ASP A 110 -7.73 -7.15 13.23
N LYS A 111 -6.48 -6.71 13.54
CA LYS A 111 -5.22 -7.43 13.26
C LYS A 111 -5.12 -7.92 11.82
N PRO A 112 -5.31 -7.04 10.82
CA PRO A 112 -5.32 -7.43 9.41
C PRO A 112 -3.95 -7.90 8.95
N ILE A 113 -3.89 -8.65 7.87
CA ILE A 113 -2.64 -8.83 7.10
C ILE A 113 -2.39 -7.54 6.35
N ILE A 114 -1.15 -7.03 6.39
CA ILE A 114 -0.79 -5.76 5.75
C ILE A 114 0.26 -6.03 4.67
N ALA A 115 -0.01 -5.59 3.45
CA ALA A 115 0.94 -5.60 2.35
C ALA A 115 1.34 -4.15 2.01
N PHE A 116 2.64 -3.85 1.99
CA PHE A 116 3.14 -2.51 1.70
C PHE A 116 4.46 -2.54 0.93
N GLU A 117 4.77 -1.46 0.24
CA GLU A 117 6.06 -1.26 -0.41
C GLU A 117 7.09 -0.72 0.59
N GLN A 118 8.35 -1.13 0.42
CA GLN A 118 9.46 -0.58 1.19
C GLN A 118 10.64 -0.28 0.26
N LEU A 119 10.84 0.98 -0.02
CA LEU A 119 11.98 1.44 -0.81
C LEU A 119 13.28 1.42 0.02
N ILE A 120 14.41 1.19 -0.64
CA ILE A 120 15.74 1.12 -0.03
C ILE A 120 16.07 2.39 0.76
N ASN A 121 15.67 3.57 0.25
CA ASN A 121 15.96 4.86 0.88
C ASN A 121 15.29 5.02 2.26
N GLY A 122 14.22 4.27 2.53
CA GLY A 122 13.54 4.21 3.82
C GLY A 122 14.17 3.25 4.82
N LEU A 123 15.12 2.40 4.38
CA LEU A 123 15.76 1.41 5.23
C LEU A 123 17.04 1.99 5.89
N LYS A 124 17.09 1.97 7.20
CA LYS A 124 18.26 2.33 8.01
C LYS A 124 18.52 1.21 9.01
N ASN A 125 19.77 0.74 9.10
CA ASN A 125 20.14 -0.32 10.04
C ASN A 125 19.20 -1.56 9.95
N HIS A 126 18.92 -2.02 8.73
CA HIS A 126 18.07 -3.20 8.47
C HIS A 126 16.63 -3.06 8.97
N THR A 127 16.10 -1.83 9.10
CA THR A 127 14.71 -1.57 9.47
C THR A 127 14.22 -0.25 8.87
N SER A 128 12.93 0.03 9.01
CA SER A 128 12.33 1.32 8.67
C SER A 128 11.33 1.74 9.75
N ASP A 129 10.90 2.99 9.70
CA ASP A 129 9.90 3.49 10.64
C ASP A 129 8.58 2.74 10.50
N SER A 130 8.18 2.37 9.27
CA SER A 130 6.99 1.55 9.00
C SER A 130 7.11 0.15 9.61
N ILE A 131 8.26 -0.52 9.43
CA ILE A 131 8.54 -1.83 10.03
C ILE A 131 8.54 -1.74 11.56
N ASN A 132 9.19 -0.72 12.11
CA ASN A 132 9.25 -0.50 13.57
C ASN A 132 7.86 -0.22 14.15
N PHE A 133 7.04 0.57 13.45
CA PHE A 133 5.65 0.82 13.84
C PHE A 133 4.84 -0.48 13.90
N LEU A 134 4.95 -1.31 12.88
CA LEU A 134 4.26 -2.60 12.82
C LEU A 134 4.72 -3.55 13.93
N LYS A 135 6.03 -3.65 14.18
CA LYS A 135 6.58 -4.45 15.29
C LYS A 135 6.05 -4.00 16.66
N LYS A 136 5.97 -2.68 16.90
CA LYS A 136 5.38 -2.12 18.13
C LYS A 136 3.89 -2.45 18.28
N ASN A 137 3.19 -2.77 17.19
CA ASN A 137 1.79 -3.18 17.17
C ASN A 137 1.60 -4.71 17.05
N ASN A 138 2.64 -5.49 17.45
CA ASN A 138 2.62 -6.97 17.50
C ASN A 138 2.57 -7.67 16.13
N PHE A 139 3.02 -7.00 15.06
CA PHE A 139 3.27 -7.66 13.78
C PHE A 139 4.69 -8.21 13.80
N ASN A 140 4.83 -9.50 14.09
CA ASN A 140 6.13 -10.15 14.30
C ASN A 140 6.61 -10.96 13.10
N TYR A 141 5.75 -11.14 12.10
CA TYR A 141 6.06 -11.97 10.93
C TYR A 141 6.04 -11.11 9.68
N PHE A 142 7.15 -11.12 8.95
CA PHE A 142 7.33 -10.37 7.70
C PHE A 142 7.75 -11.34 6.60
N TYR A 143 7.20 -11.14 5.41
CA TYR A 143 7.47 -11.99 4.26
C TYR A 143 7.72 -11.13 3.04
N GLU A 144 8.69 -11.51 2.21
CA GLU A 144 8.85 -11.00 0.85
C GLU A 144 8.12 -11.92 -0.14
N THR A 145 7.69 -11.32 -1.26
CA THR A 145 7.05 -12.07 -2.34
C THR A 145 8.02 -12.21 -3.51
N ASP A 146 8.04 -13.37 -4.17
CA ASP A 146 8.91 -13.65 -5.33
C ASP A 146 8.35 -13.04 -6.65
N PHE A 147 7.62 -11.93 -6.55
CA PHE A 147 7.01 -11.27 -7.72
C PHE A 147 8.00 -10.53 -8.62
N ALA A 148 9.19 -10.20 -8.10
CA ALA A 148 10.20 -9.41 -8.81
C ALA A 148 10.77 -10.09 -10.08
N LYS A 149 10.54 -11.38 -10.27
CA LYS A 149 11.04 -12.15 -11.43
C LYS A 149 10.10 -12.19 -12.62
N ARG A 150 8.90 -11.55 -12.56
CA ARG A 150 8.00 -11.52 -13.71
C ARG A 150 8.49 -10.55 -14.77
N LYS A 151 8.44 -11.00 -16.02
CA LYS A 151 8.66 -10.19 -17.24
C LYS A 151 7.98 -8.83 -17.11
N LYS A 152 8.70 -7.74 -17.44
CA LYS A 152 8.18 -6.38 -17.58
C LYS A 152 6.87 -6.39 -18.37
N TYR A 153 5.73 -6.35 -17.68
CA TYR A 153 4.46 -6.08 -18.33
C TYR A 153 4.39 -4.60 -18.67
N ARG A 154 4.00 -4.30 -19.90
CA ARG A 154 3.97 -2.96 -20.49
C ARG A 154 2.91 -2.03 -19.87
N PHE A 155 2.10 -2.52 -18.93
CA PHE A 155 1.05 -1.77 -18.23
C PHE A 155 1.11 -2.01 -16.72
N LYS A 156 1.66 -1.05 -15.97
CA LYS A 156 1.81 -1.07 -14.51
C LYS A 156 0.49 -1.30 -13.74
N ILE A 157 -0.62 -0.73 -14.22
CA ILE A 157 -1.95 -0.86 -13.58
C ILE A 157 -2.46 -2.30 -13.60
N PHE A 158 -2.27 -3.05 -14.69
CA PHE A 158 -2.60 -4.47 -14.78
C PHE A 158 -1.72 -5.32 -13.85
N TYR A 159 -0.50 -4.90 -13.62
CA TYR A 159 0.44 -5.56 -12.71
C TYR A 159 -0.01 -5.45 -11.26
N ILE A 160 -0.39 -4.27 -10.78
CA ILE A 160 -0.87 -4.01 -9.40
C ILE A 160 -2.13 -4.84 -9.13
N PHE A 161 -3.10 -4.83 -10.05
CA PHE A 161 -4.36 -5.57 -9.87
C PHE A 161 -4.16 -7.09 -9.90
N SER A 162 -3.33 -7.60 -10.80
CA SER A 162 -2.98 -9.02 -10.87
C SER A 162 -2.20 -9.47 -9.63
N THR A 163 -1.37 -8.60 -9.08
CA THR A 163 -0.57 -8.84 -7.88
C THR A 163 -1.45 -8.92 -6.64
N LEU A 164 -2.46 -8.04 -6.50
CA LEU A 164 -3.43 -8.08 -5.39
C LEU A 164 -4.25 -9.36 -5.38
N ILE A 165 -4.79 -9.76 -6.54
CA ILE A 165 -5.54 -11.02 -6.68
C ILE A 165 -4.65 -12.22 -6.32
N HIS A 166 -3.37 -12.16 -6.71
CA HIS A 166 -2.45 -13.25 -6.46
C HIS A 166 -2.04 -13.33 -4.99
N ILE A 167 -1.74 -12.21 -4.33
CA ILE A 167 -1.48 -12.15 -2.89
C ILE A 167 -2.67 -12.73 -2.12
N PHE A 168 -3.89 -12.31 -2.47
CA PHE A 168 -5.11 -12.84 -1.88
C PHE A 168 -5.22 -14.37 -2.06
N LYS A 169 -4.96 -14.87 -3.28
CA LYS A 169 -4.98 -16.30 -3.57
C LYS A 169 -3.91 -17.06 -2.79
N VAL A 170 -2.69 -16.54 -2.69
CA VAL A 170 -1.60 -17.18 -1.95
C VAL A 170 -1.92 -17.27 -0.45
N ILE A 171 -2.53 -16.22 0.12
CA ILE A 171 -2.81 -16.15 1.56
C ILE A 171 -4.07 -16.94 1.94
N PHE A 172 -5.13 -16.87 1.11
CA PHE A 172 -6.47 -17.35 1.50
C PHE A 172 -6.93 -18.62 0.79
N ILE A 173 -6.26 -19.08 -0.28
CA ILE A 173 -6.63 -20.31 -0.99
C ILE A 173 -5.61 -21.42 -0.70
N ARG A 174 -5.97 -22.29 0.23
CA ARG A 174 -5.12 -23.38 0.78
C ARG A 174 -4.55 -24.37 -0.27
N ASN A 175 -5.12 -24.45 -1.48
CA ASN A 175 -4.74 -25.40 -2.55
C ASN A 175 -4.35 -24.69 -3.86
N TYR A 176 -3.89 -23.43 -3.80
CA TYR A 176 -3.44 -22.76 -5.00
C TYR A 176 -2.09 -23.33 -5.47
N ASN A 177 -2.06 -23.96 -6.63
CA ASN A 177 -0.84 -24.48 -7.26
C ASN A 177 0.18 -23.35 -7.45
N GLN A 178 1.20 -23.35 -6.58
CA GLN A 178 2.07 -22.21 -6.33
C GLN A 178 3.13 -22.08 -7.43
N THR A 179 2.98 -21.07 -8.26
CA THR A 179 4.13 -20.52 -9.03
C THR A 179 4.90 -19.45 -8.25
N HIS A 180 4.38 -18.98 -7.11
CA HIS A 180 5.00 -17.94 -6.30
C HIS A 180 4.96 -18.30 -4.81
N LYS A 181 6.10 -18.18 -4.15
CA LYS A 181 6.26 -18.45 -2.71
C LYS A 181 6.41 -17.13 -1.97
N ILE A 182 5.82 -17.06 -0.79
CA ILE A 182 6.21 -16.06 0.21
C ILE A 182 7.41 -16.60 0.98
N LYS A 183 8.41 -15.76 1.21
CA LYS A 183 9.61 -16.12 1.98
C LYS A 183 9.64 -15.27 3.25
N LYS A 184 9.75 -15.92 4.39
CA LYS A 184 9.87 -15.25 5.68
C LYS A 184 11.16 -14.43 5.74
N ILE A 185 11.04 -13.18 6.18
CA ILE A 185 12.17 -12.27 6.38
C ILE A 185 12.57 -12.37 7.85
N ASN A 186 13.73 -12.96 8.11
CA ASN A 186 14.30 -12.98 9.45
C ASN A 186 15.12 -11.71 9.74
N ASN A 187 15.87 -11.25 8.72
CA ASN A 187 16.62 -10.00 8.75
C ASN A 187 16.37 -9.24 7.44
N PHE A 188 16.06 -7.94 7.53
CA PHE A 188 15.91 -7.12 6.34
C PHE A 188 17.27 -6.82 5.71
N GLU A 189 17.39 -7.09 4.43
CA GLU A 189 18.53 -6.67 3.60
C GLU A 189 18.32 -5.22 3.16
N ILE A 190 19.39 -4.51 2.83
CA ILE A 190 19.30 -3.14 2.29
C ILE A 190 19.04 -3.24 0.79
N LYS A 191 17.78 -3.31 0.42
CA LYS A 191 17.27 -3.39 -0.96
C LYS A 191 15.85 -2.86 -1.04
N ASP A 192 15.33 -2.66 -2.24
CA ASP A 192 13.92 -2.41 -2.45
C ASP A 192 13.11 -3.70 -2.23
N TYR A 193 12.02 -3.55 -1.49
CA TYR A 193 11.01 -4.59 -1.32
C TYR A 193 9.71 -4.13 -1.99
N PRO A 194 9.42 -4.57 -3.21
CA PRO A 194 8.21 -4.17 -3.93
C PRO A 194 6.93 -4.50 -3.14
N ILE A 195 6.96 -5.57 -2.37
CA ILE A 195 5.89 -5.93 -1.46
C ILE A 195 6.46 -6.67 -0.25
N ILE A 196 6.24 -6.11 0.93
CA ILE A 196 6.36 -6.80 2.21
C ILE A 196 4.96 -7.16 2.69
N ILE A 197 4.79 -8.40 3.15
CA ILE A 197 3.59 -8.84 3.85
C ILE A 197 3.92 -8.90 5.34
N ALA A 198 3.20 -8.13 6.15
CA ALA A 198 3.30 -8.15 7.59
C ALA A 198 2.06 -8.83 8.19
N SER A 199 2.26 -9.71 9.16
CA SER A 199 1.19 -10.46 9.83
C SER A 199 1.45 -10.55 11.33
N PRO A 200 0.39 -10.49 12.17
CA PRO A 200 0.50 -10.81 13.59
C PRO A 200 0.71 -12.30 13.85
N GLU A 201 0.33 -13.15 12.91
CA GLU A 201 0.42 -14.62 12.99
C GLU A 201 1.35 -15.17 11.90
N ASP A 202 1.93 -16.37 12.16
CA ASP A 202 2.79 -17.00 11.16
C ASP A 202 1.96 -17.61 10.03
N LEU A 203 2.14 -17.10 8.82
CA LEU A 203 1.41 -17.53 7.60
C LEU A 203 1.93 -18.84 6.99
N GLN A 204 3.00 -19.40 7.53
CA GLN A 204 3.64 -20.64 7.04
C GLN A 204 3.36 -21.86 7.91
N LYS A 205 2.53 -21.71 8.94
CA LYS A 205 2.08 -22.81 9.82
C LYS A 205 0.88 -23.57 9.29
#